data_63a94462278a51b33f0c6c38ec0b80e9
#
_entry.id   63a94462278a51b33f0c6c38ec0b80e9
#
_cell.length_a   1.000
_cell.length_b   1.000
_cell.length_c   1.000
_cell.angle_alpha   90.00
_cell.angle_beta   90.00
_cell.angle_gamma   90.00
#
_symmetry.space_group_name_H-M   'P 1'
#
loop_
_entity.id
_entity.type
_entity.pdbx_description
1 polymer ?
#
loop_
_entity_poly.entity_id
_entity_poly.type
_entity_poly.pdbx_seq_one_letter_code
_entity_poly.pdbx_strand_id
1 'polypeptide(L)'
;AYTGGTTGRSKGVMLPHRSMVFNALITLAEWQWPRQIRLLTATPITHAAGAMIVPVMLRGGSVVMLPGFEPDGFLSAVEEHRISATFLVPTMIYVLLDHPALKETDISSLEMIIYGAAPMSPSRLVEAMEVFGPIFTQLYAQTEAPNTVTCLRMEDHDPARPDLLASCGSPLAGIQVAILDADD
;
A
#
# COMPACT_ATOMS: atom_id res chain seq x y z
N ALA A 1 -5.75 2.07 18.23
CA ALA A 1 -5.05 3.09 17.42
C ALA A 1 -5.53 4.49 17.76
N TYR A 2 -4.72 5.51 17.43
CA TYR A 2 -5.10 6.92 17.64
C TYR A 2 -5.00 7.66 16.31
N THR A 3 -5.98 8.54 16.06
CA THR A 3 -5.94 9.45 14.90
C THR A 3 -5.40 10.80 15.33
N GLY A 4 -4.58 11.43 14.48
CA GLY A 4 -4.20 12.82 14.62
C GLY A 4 -5.43 13.71 14.30
N GLY A 5 -6.02 14.35 15.31
CA GLY A 5 -7.12 15.28 15.09
C GLY A 5 -6.58 16.59 14.50
N THR A 6 -7.11 17.02 13.35
CA THR A 6 -6.80 18.34 12.76
C THR A 6 -7.33 19.53 13.59
N THR A 7 -8.21 19.28 14.54
CA THR A 7 -8.93 20.31 15.33
C THR A 7 -8.97 20.05 16.82
N GLY A 8 -8.12 19.18 17.38
CA GLY A 8 -8.19 18.89 18.82
C GLY A 8 -7.34 17.71 19.28
N ARG A 9 -7.70 17.12 20.41
CA ARG A 9 -7.01 15.96 20.98
C ARG A 9 -7.12 14.76 20.07
N SER A 10 -6.05 13.94 19.99
CA SER A 10 -6.06 12.64 19.31
C SER A 10 -7.23 11.77 19.79
N LYS A 11 -7.95 11.18 18.85
CA LYS A 11 -9.10 10.30 19.14
C LYS A 11 -8.66 8.85 19.11
N GLY A 12 -9.08 8.08 20.12
CA GLY A 12 -8.87 6.62 20.14
C GLY A 12 -9.88 5.91 19.27
N VAL A 13 -9.38 5.07 18.36
CA VAL A 13 -10.20 4.20 17.50
C VAL A 13 -10.24 2.80 18.10
N MET A 14 -11.45 2.30 18.33
CA MET A 14 -11.67 0.93 18.81
C MET A 14 -11.64 -0.03 17.63
N LEU A 15 -10.57 -0.80 17.52
CA LEU A 15 -10.42 -1.84 16.49
C LEU A 15 -10.58 -3.21 17.17
N PRO A 16 -11.78 -3.84 17.11
CA PRO A 16 -11.98 -5.16 17.69
C PRO A 16 -11.23 -6.22 16.87
N HIS A 17 -10.80 -7.30 17.52
CA HIS A 17 -10.10 -8.41 16.85
C HIS A 17 -10.85 -8.92 15.61
N ARG A 18 -12.18 -8.94 15.66
CA ARG A 18 -13.02 -9.33 14.50
C ARG A 18 -12.72 -8.49 13.27
N SER A 19 -12.60 -7.17 13.42
CA SER A 19 -12.30 -6.26 12.30
C SER A 19 -10.89 -6.47 11.78
N MET A 20 -9.92 -6.72 12.66
CA MET A 20 -8.55 -6.99 12.26
C MET A 20 -8.40 -8.34 11.53
N VAL A 21 -9.12 -9.37 11.99
CA VAL A 21 -9.17 -10.67 11.30
C VAL A 21 -9.84 -10.54 9.94
N PHE A 22 -10.97 -9.83 9.87
CA PHE A 22 -11.67 -9.57 8.61
C PHE A 22 -10.77 -8.82 7.61
N ASN A 23 -10.08 -7.78 8.08
CA ASN A 23 -9.08 -7.05 7.30
C ASN A 23 -8.03 -8.00 6.70
N ALA A 24 -7.42 -8.85 7.53
CA ALA A 24 -6.40 -9.80 7.05
C ALA A 24 -6.97 -10.77 6.02
N LEU A 25 -8.19 -11.30 6.22
CA LEU A 25 -8.84 -12.23 5.29
C LEU A 25 -9.19 -11.56 3.96
N ILE A 26 -9.71 -10.34 3.98
CA ILE A 26 -10.05 -9.59 2.76
C ILE A 26 -8.80 -9.28 1.95
N THR A 27 -7.72 -8.82 2.58
CA THR A 27 -6.47 -8.57 1.88
C THR A 27 -5.88 -9.84 1.28
N LEU A 28 -6.02 -10.98 1.95
CA LEU A 28 -5.61 -12.28 1.40
C LEU A 28 -6.44 -12.73 0.21
N ALA A 29 -7.73 -12.39 0.20
CA ALA A 29 -8.66 -12.81 -0.85
C ALA A 29 -8.60 -11.90 -2.09
N GLU A 30 -8.42 -10.59 -1.89
CA GLU A 30 -8.62 -9.58 -2.94
C GLU A 30 -7.31 -9.05 -3.55
N TRP A 31 -6.21 -9.08 -2.79
CA TRP A 31 -4.94 -8.56 -3.29
C TRP A 31 -4.12 -9.66 -3.96
N GLN A 32 -3.45 -9.28 -5.03
CA GLN A 32 -2.62 -10.19 -5.84
C GLN A 32 -1.23 -10.40 -5.23
N TRP A 33 -1.21 -11.01 -4.04
CA TRP A 33 0.03 -11.28 -3.33
C TRP A 33 0.98 -12.20 -4.10
N PRO A 34 2.29 -11.91 -4.08
CA PRO A 34 3.32 -12.83 -4.58
C PRO A 34 3.19 -14.23 -3.98
N ARG A 35 3.63 -15.23 -4.73
CA ARG A 35 3.63 -16.61 -4.23
C ARG A 35 4.52 -16.78 -3.00
N GLN A 36 5.70 -16.14 -3.00
CA GLN A 36 6.59 -16.04 -1.86
C GLN A 36 6.64 -14.58 -1.42
N ILE A 37 6.04 -14.28 -0.27
CA ILE A 37 5.95 -12.92 0.21
C ILE A 37 7.16 -12.60 1.09
N ARG A 38 7.97 -11.64 0.64
CA ARG A 38 8.99 -10.94 1.43
C ARG A 38 8.60 -9.48 1.44
N LEU A 39 7.92 -9.08 2.51
CA LEU A 39 7.41 -7.72 2.64
C LEU A 39 8.50 -6.81 3.21
N LEU A 40 8.80 -5.71 2.51
CA LEU A 40 9.60 -4.62 3.06
C LEU A 40 8.69 -3.51 3.58
N THR A 41 8.92 -3.08 4.80
CA THR A 41 8.26 -1.91 5.37
C THR A 41 9.30 -0.88 5.84
N ALA A 42 9.19 0.33 5.30
CA ALA A 42 9.96 1.50 5.67
C ALA A 42 9.06 2.60 6.28
N THR A 43 7.78 2.29 6.48
CA THR A 43 6.79 3.16 7.14
C THR A 43 6.46 2.62 8.53
N PRO A 44 6.01 3.49 9.46
CA PRO A 44 5.70 3.05 10.82
C PRO A 44 4.68 1.90 10.87
N ILE A 45 5.03 0.82 11.55
CA ILE A 45 4.15 -0.36 11.71
C ILE A 45 2.93 -0.09 12.61
N THR A 46 2.87 1.06 13.24
CA THR A 46 1.69 1.54 13.99
C THR A 46 0.55 2.02 13.09
N HIS A 47 0.79 2.07 11.78
CA HIS A 47 -0.15 2.51 10.75
C HIS A 47 -0.42 1.40 9.72
N ALA A 48 -0.75 1.78 8.48
CA ALA A 48 -1.13 0.86 7.39
C ALA A 48 -0.18 -0.34 7.19
N ALA A 49 1.13 -0.12 7.27
CA ALA A 49 2.12 -1.18 7.11
C ALA A 49 1.97 -2.31 8.14
N GLY A 50 1.63 -1.97 9.39
CA GLY A 50 1.45 -2.99 10.44
C GLY A 50 0.27 -3.92 10.19
N ALA A 51 -0.79 -3.44 9.58
CA ALA A 51 -1.93 -4.27 9.23
C ALA A 51 -1.63 -5.31 8.13
N MET A 52 -0.54 -5.11 7.39
CA MET A 52 -0.07 -6.06 6.35
C MET A 52 0.75 -7.21 6.93
N ILE A 53 1.27 -7.10 8.14
CA ILE A 53 2.12 -8.14 8.75
C ILE A 53 1.32 -9.43 8.95
N VAL A 54 0.10 -9.34 9.47
CA VAL A 54 -0.73 -10.52 9.73
C VAL A 54 -1.02 -11.34 8.47
N PRO A 55 -1.56 -10.77 7.37
CA PRO A 55 -1.78 -11.53 6.15
C PRO A 55 -0.49 -12.13 5.57
N VAL A 56 0.64 -11.42 5.64
CA VAL A 56 1.95 -11.93 5.18
C VAL A 56 2.35 -13.16 5.99
N MET A 57 2.26 -13.09 7.32
CA MET A 57 2.60 -14.22 8.20
C MET A 57 1.67 -15.41 8.01
N LEU A 58 0.38 -15.19 7.78
CA LEU A 58 -0.60 -16.25 7.48
C LEU A 58 -0.28 -16.99 6.17
N ARG A 59 0.39 -16.33 5.22
CA ARG A 59 0.88 -16.93 3.97
C ARG A 59 2.27 -17.57 4.10
N GLY A 60 2.85 -17.59 5.31
CA GLY A 60 4.20 -18.09 5.54
C GLY A 60 5.29 -17.18 4.95
N GLY A 61 4.98 -15.92 4.73
CA GLY A 61 5.91 -14.91 4.27
C GLY A 61 6.84 -14.40 5.37
N SER A 62 7.73 -13.50 5.00
CA SER A 62 8.66 -12.81 5.91
C SER A 62 8.48 -11.30 5.81
N VAL A 63 8.92 -10.59 6.84
CA VAL A 63 8.87 -9.13 6.91
C VAL A 63 10.26 -8.60 7.23
N VAL A 64 10.75 -7.70 6.39
CA VAL A 64 11.95 -6.89 6.61
C VAL A 64 11.49 -5.50 7.03
N MET A 65 12.01 -5.00 8.14
CA MET A 65 11.62 -3.70 8.69
C MET A 65 12.81 -2.76 8.71
N LEU A 66 12.68 -1.61 8.08
CA LEU A 66 13.64 -0.52 8.19
C LEU A 66 13.17 0.47 9.27
N PRO A 67 14.09 1.17 9.92
CA PRO A 67 13.77 2.16 10.95
C PRO A 67 13.04 3.39 10.39
N GLY A 68 13.11 3.59 9.08
CA GLY A 68 12.46 4.67 8.33
C GLY A 68 12.76 4.56 6.84
N PHE A 69 12.17 5.45 6.06
CA PHE A 69 12.42 5.50 4.62
C PHE A 69 13.64 6.38 4.33
N GLU A 70 14.64 5.74 3.76
CA GLU A 70 15.81 6.36 3.19
C GLU A 70 16.09 5.65 1.85
N PRO A 71 16.18 6.37 0.70
CA PRO A 71 16.17 5.75 -0.63
C PRO A 71 17.24 4.70 -0.86
N ASP A 72 18.51 4.99 -0.52
CA ASP A 72 19.62 4.06 -0.70
C ASP A 72 19.43 2.80 0.14
N GLY A 73 19.08 2.97 1.41
CA GLY A 73 18.82 1.85 2.32
C GLY A 73 17.61 1.03 1.91
N PHE A 74 16.57 1.68 1.36
CA PHE A 74 15.41 0.99 0.82
C PHE A 74 15.77 0.14 -0.40
N LEU A 75 16.47 0.72 -1.38
CA LEU A 75 16.89 0.04 -2.60
C LEU A 75 17.86 -1.11 -2.30
N SER A 76 18.84 -0.88 -1.43
CA SER A 76 19.76 -1.91 -0.97
C SER A 76 19.00 -3.10 -0.31
N ALA A 77 18.00 -2.80 0.53
CA ALA A 77 17.19 -3.84 1.16
C ALA A 77 16.35 -4.62 0.15
N VAL A 78 15.83 -3.97 -0.90
CA VAL A 78 15.09 -4.64 -1.98
C VAL A 78 15.97 -5.68 -2.65
N GLU A 79 17.19 -5.32 -3.03
CA GLU A 79 18.14 -6.19 -3.71
C GLU A 79 18.65 -7.31 -2.76
N GLU A 80 19.18 -6.95 -1.59
CA GLU A 80 19.81 -7.88 -0.64
C GLU A 80 18.84 -8.95 -0.16
N HIS A 81 17.62 -8.53 0.22
CA HIS A 81 16.62 -9.45 0.75
C HIS A 81 15.68 -10.00 -0.31
N ARG A 82 15.88 -9.66 -1.58
CA ARG A 82 15.02 -10.05 -2.71
C ARG A 82 13.55 -9.84 -2.38
N ILE A 83 13.23 -8.61 -2.01
CA ILE A 83 11.89 -8.20 -1.60
C ILE A 83 10.90 -8.41 -2.74
N SER A 84 9.75 -9.01 -2.44
CA SER A 84 8.70 -9.25 -3.42
C SER A 84 7.48 -8.33 -3.26
N ALA A 85 7.29 -7.73 -2.10
CA ALA A 85 6.19 -6.81 -1.84
C ALA A 85 6.62 -5.65 -0.94
N THR A 86 6.03 -4.48 -1.15
CA THR A 86 6.26 -3.32 -0.28
C THR A 86 5.02 -2.43 -0.21
N PHE A 87 4.91 -1.63 0.87
CA PHE A 87 3.95 -0.54 0.98
C PHE A 87 4.67 0.81 0.97
N LEU A 88 4.27 1.68 0.05
CA LEU A 88 4.83 3.01 -0.13
C LEU A 88 3.73 4.06 -0.17
N VAL A 89 4.00 5.25 0.35
CA VAL A 89 3.15 6.42 0.05
C VAL A 89 3.61 7.07 -1.25
N PRO A 90 2.74 7.82 -1.97
CA PRO A 90 3.09 8.40 -3.26
C PRO A 90 4.40 9.19 -3.29
N THR A 91 4.66 9.98 -2.26
CA THR A 91 5.91 10.76 -2.15
C THR A 91 7.16 9.89 -2.09
N MET A 92 7.10 8.72 -1.48
CA MET A 92 8.23 7.77 -1.46
C MET A 92 8.48 7.21 -2.86
N ILE A 93 7.41 6.88 -3.60
CA ILE A 93 7.53 6.42 -4.99
C ILE A 93 8.19 7.51 -5.85
N TYR A 94 7.79 8.78 -5.69
CA TYR A 94 8.40 9.89 -6.44
C TYR A 94 9.89 10.04 -6.12
N VAL A 95 10.25 9.96 -4.84
CA VAL A 95 11.67 10.03 -4.42
C VAL A 95 12.47 8.89 -5.03
N LEU A 96 11.94 7.67 -5.07
CA LEU A 96 12.62 6.53 -5.70
C LEU A 96 12.78 6.74 -7.21
N LEU A 97 11.75 7.20 -7.92
CA LEU A 97 11.81 7.47 -9.36
C LEU A 97 12.90 8.49 -9.73
N ASP A 98 13.07 9.51 -8.89
CA ASP A 98 14.04 10.57 -9.10
C ASP A 98 15.45 10.19 -8.57
N HIS A 99 15.59 9.02 -7.90
CA HIS A 99 16.83 8.62 -7.26
C HIS A 99 17.79 7.90 -8.23
N PRO A 100 19.06 8.35 -8.34
CA PRO A 100 20.00 7.77 -9.31
C PRO A 100 20.26 6.28 -9.09
N ALA A 101 20.35 5.83 -7.84
CA ALA A 101 20.63 4.44 -7.51
C ALA A 101 19.54 3.46 -8.00
N LEU A 102 18.32 3.93 -8.29
CA LEU A 102 17.26 3.05 -8.80
C LEU A 102 17.66 2.35 -10.10
N LYS A 103 18.42 3.02 -10.96
CA LYS A 103 18.89 2.47 -12.25
C LYS A 103 19.98 1.41 -12.09
N GLU A 104 20.66 1.40 -10.94
CA GLU A 104 21.79 0.52 -10.64
C GLU A 104 21.37 -0.67 -9.75
N THR A 105 20.17 -0.62 -9.15
CA THR A 105 19.67 -1.61 -8.21
C THR A 105 18.87 -2.71 -8.92
N ASP A 106 19.10 -3.98 -8.57
CA ASP A 106 18.26 -5.08 -9.02
C ASP A 106 16.93 -5.11 -8.26
N ILE A 107 15.90 -4.53 -8.89
CA ILE A 107 14.53 -4.51 -8.39
C ILE A 107 13.68 -5.65 -8.96
N SER A 108 14.24 -6.59 -9.70
CA SER A 108 13.52 -7.65 -10.43
C SER A 108 12.74 -8.62 -9.56
N SER A 109 13.03 -8.62 -8.25
CA SER A 109 12.28 -9.42 -7.27
C SER A 109 10.94 -8.81 -6.85
N LEU A 110 10.70 -7.50 -7.12
CA LEU A 110 9.43 -6.87 -6.81
C LEU A 110 8.31 -7.38 -7.70
N GLU A 111 7.26 -7.87 -7.08
CA GLU A 111 6.05 -8.39 -7.73
C GLU A 111 4.81 -7.60 -7.30
N MET A 112 4.90 -6.80 -6.23
CA MET A 112 3.77 -6.02 -5.72
C MET A 112 4.23 -4.75 -5.02
N ILE A 113 3.75 -3.60 -5.47
CA ILE A 113 3.87 -2.32 -4.77
C ILE A 113 2.48 -1.86 -4.37
N ILE A 114 2.19 -1.91 -3.07
CA ILE A 114 0.97 -1.38 -2.51
C ILE A 114 1.19 0.10 -2.23
N TYR A 115 0.27 0.95 -2.66
CA TYR A 115 0.37 2.38 -2.38
C TYR A 115 -0.96 2.97 -1.91
N GLY A 116 -0.90 4.09 -1.19
CA GLY A 116 -2.08 4.76 -0.67
C GLY A 116 -1.76 5.80 0.39
N ALA A 117 -2.71 6.09 1.23
CA ALA A 117 -2.66 7.11 2.29
C ALA A 117 -2.58 8.57 1.81
N ALA A 118 -2.40 8.80 0.51
CA ALA A 118 -2.45 10.11 -0.14
C ALA A 118 -2.82 9.94 -1.63
N PRO A 119 -3.33 11.01 -2.28
CA PRO A 119 -3.55 10.98 -3.72
C PRO A 119 -2.25 10.76 -4.50
N MET A 120 -2.31 9.92 -5.53
CA MET A 120 -1.23 9.65 -6.46
C MET A 120 -1.44 10.45 -7.75
N SER A 121 -0.40 11.11 -8.27
CA SER A 121 -0.45 11.72 -9.59
C SER A 121 -0.52 10.65 -10.67
N PRO A 122 -1.52 10.65 -11.57
CA PRO A 122 -1.60 9.68 -12.65
C PRO A 122 -0.36 9.64 -13.54
N SER A 123 0.23 10.80 -13.87
CA SER A 123 1.44 10.86 -14.69
C SER A 123 2.65 10.22 -14.01
N ARG A 124 2.82 10.47 -12.70
CA ARG A 124 3.91 9.83 -11.92
C ARG A 124 3.65 8.34 -11.70
N LEU A 125 2.38 7.93 -11.65
CA LEU A 125 2.04 6.50 -11.57
C LEU A 125 2.37 5.79 -12.88
N VAL A 126 2.06 6.39 -14.02
CA VAL A 126 2.45 5.85 -15.34
C VAL A 126 3.97 5.70 -15.43
N GLU A 127 4.73 6.73 -15.07
CA GLU A 127 6.20 6.67 -15.01
C GLU A 127 6.68 5.54 -14.07
N ALA A 128 6.04 5.38 -12.92
CA ALA A 128 6.38 4.30 -11.99
C ALA A 128 6.10 2.92 -12.61
N MET A 129 5.00 2.78 -13.35
CA MET A 129 4.69 1.51 -14.05
C MET A 129 5.68 1.21 -15.18
N GLU A 130 6.24 2.23 -15.84
CA GLU A 130 7.30 2.04 -16.85
C GLU A 130 8.60 1.53 -16.21
N VAL A 131 8.90 1.95 -14.98
CA VAL A 131 10.15 1.60 -14.27
C VAL A 131 10.02 0.28 -13.51
N PHE A 132 8.97 0.13 -12.71
CA PHE A 132 8.78 -1.03 -11.82
C PHE A 132 7.96 -2.15 -12.46
N GLY A 133 7.30 -1.88 -13.58
CA GLY A 133 6.33 -2.79 -14.19
C GLY A 133 4.90 -2.60 -13.65
N PRO A 134 3.93 -3.38 -14.15
CA PRO A 134 2.50 -3.29 -13.81
C PRO A 134 2.19 -4.03 -12.49
N ILE A 135 2.88 -3.69 -11.41
CA ILE A 135 2.84 -4.37 -10.11
C ILE A 135 2.18 -3.54 -9.01
N PHE A 136 1.43 -2.52 -9.38
CA PHE A 136 0.83 -1.58 -8.45
C PHE A 136 -0.54 -2.02 -7.97
N THR A 137 -0.81 -1.82 -6.68
CA THR A 137 -2.12 -2.01 -6.06
C THR A 137 -2.38 -0.82 -5.16
N GLN A 138 -3.44 -0.04 -5.43
CA GLN A 138 -3.77 1.09 -4.58
C GLN A 138 -4.77 0.68 -3.52
N LEU A 139 -4.60 1.19 -2.30
CA LEU A 139 -5.58 1.11 -1.25
C LEU A 139 -6.07 2.50 -0.82
N TYR A 140 -7.36 2.58 -0.50
CA TYR A 140 -7.94 3.68 0.26
C TYR A 140 -8.53 3.13 1.55
N ALA A 141 -8.20 3.79 2.65
CA ALA A 141 -8.63 3.40 3.98
C ALA A 141 -8.51 4.55 4.98
N GLN A 142 -9.04 4.33 6.17
CA GLN A 142 -8.89 5.21 7.32
C GLN A 142 -8.51 4.37 8.54
N THR A 143 -8.12 5.02 9.64
CA THR A 143 -7.80 4.29 10.88
C THR A 143 -8.99 3.49 11.39
N GLU A 144 -10.20 3.98 11.18
CA GLU A 144 -11.47 3.38 11.55
C GLU A 144 -11.83 2.15 10.71
N ALA A 145 -11.31 2.07 9.48
CA ALA A 145 -11.48 0.97 8.53
C ALA A 145 -10.14 0.72 7.82
N PRO A 146 -9.20 0.03 8.49
CA PRO A 146 -7.82 -0.07 8.02
C PRO A 146 -7.69 -0.91 6.74
N ASN A 147 -6.96 -0.39 5.77
CA ASN A 147 -6.49 -1.03 4.52
C ASN A 147 -7.55 -1.55 3.54
N THR A 148 -8.83 -1.60 3.89
CA THR A 148 -9.80 -2.40 3.13
C THR A 148 -11.09 -1.68 2.81
N VAL A 149 -11.08 -0.37 2.57
CA VAL A 149 -12.30 0.34 2.11
C VAL A 149 -12.46 0.16 0.60
N THR A 150 -11.53 0.67 -0.20
CA THR A 150 -11.49 0.45 -1.63
C THR A 150 -10.10 0.04 -2.10
N CYS A 151 -10.03 -0.55 -3.28
CA CYS A 151 -8.80 -0.95 -3.93
C CYS A 151 -8.88 -0.71 -5.44
N LEU A 152 -7.86 -0.08 -6.00
CA LEU A 152 -7.58 -0.19 -7.42
C LEU A 152 -6.64 -1.40 -7.59
N ARG A 153 -7.16 -2.46 -8.21
CA ARG A 153 -6.42 -3.72 -8.37
C ARG A 153 -5.27 -3.56 -9.36
N MET A 154 -4.32 -4.46 -9.31
CA MET A 154 -3.16 -4.43 -10.20
C MET A 154 -3.59 -4.43 -11.68
N GLU A 155 -4.56 -5.24 -12.04
CA GLU A 155 -5.12 -5.35 -13.38
C GLU A 155 -5.88 -4.12 -13.87
N ASP A 156 -6.33 -3.25 -12.96
CA ASP A 156 -7.08 -2.03 -13.27
C ASP A 156 -6.15 -0.82 -13.50
N HIS A 157 -4.84 -0.97 -13.33
CA HIS A 157 -3.86 0.08 -13.58
C HIS A 157 -3.58 0.21 -15.09
N ASP A 158 -4.49 0.87 -15.80
CA ASP A 158 -4.39 1.12 -17.25
C ASP A 158 -3.84 2.53 -17.52
N PRO A 159 -2.62 2.66 -18.13
CA PRO A 159 -2.05 3.97 -18.49
C PRO A 159 -2.94 4.80 -19.45
N ALA A 160 -3.80 4.16 -20.22
CA ALA A 160 -4.75 4.83 -21.11
C ALA A 160 -5.98 5.42 -20.38
N ARG A 161 -6.13 5.12 -19.09
CA ARG A 161 -7.28 5.54 -18.26
C ARG A 161 -6.83 6.41 -17.08
N PRO A 162 -6.42 7.67 -17.35
CA PRO A 162 -6.00 8.58 -16.28
C PRO A 162 -7.10 8.88 -15.25
N ASP A 163 -8.37 8.81 -15.65
CA ASP A 163 -9.54 8.89 -14.78
C ASP A 163 -9.56 7.76 -13.75
N LEU A 164 -9.25 6.54 -14.17
CA LEU A 164 -9.19 5.36 -13.30
C LEU A 164 -7.96 5.42 -12.39
N LEU A 165 -6.81 5.82 -12.94
CA LEU A 165 -5.57 6.00 -12.16
C LEU A 165 -5.68 7.12 -11.10
N ALA A 166 -6.58 8.10 -11.29
CA ALA A 166 -6.87 9.13 -10.30
C ALA A 166 -7.88 8.69 -9.24
N SER A 167 -8.55 7.54 -9.44
CA SER A 167 -9.55 7.02 -8.51
C SER A 167 -8.91 6.25 -7.36
N CYS A 168 -9.70 5.96 -6.33
CA CYS A 168 -9.30 5.03 -5.28
C CYS A 168 -9.83 3.59 -5.52
N GLY A 169 -10.26 3.29 -6.74
CA GLY A 169 -10.75 1.98 -7.14
C GLY A 169 -12.17 1.67 -6.65
N SER A 170 -12.46 0.40 -6.47
CA SER A 170 -13.77 -0.12 -6.11
C SER A 170 -13.81 -0.67 -4.68
N PRO A 171 -14.98 -0.68 -4.01
CA PRO A 171 -15.13 -1.30 -2.71
C PRO A 171 -14.70 -2.76 -2.72
N LEU A 172 -14.02 -3.18 -1.64
CA LEU A 172 -13.65 -4.58 -1.45
C LEU A 172 -14.87 -5.42 -1.04
N ALA A 173 -14.79 -6.74 -1.22
CA ALA A 173 -15.87 -7.65 -0.90
C ALA A 173 -16.34 -7.50 0.56
N GLY A 174 -17.65 -7.38 0.75
CA GLY A 174 -18.24 -7.18 2.07
C GLY A 174 -18.17 -5.77 2.64
N ILE A 175 -17.61 -4.81 1.89
CA ILE A 175 -17.56 -3.40 2.26
C ILE A 175 -18.63 -2.62 1.48
N GLN A 176 -19.40 -1.80 2.20
CA GLN A 176 -20.35 -0.88 1.62
C GLN A 176 -19.81 0.52 1.67
N VAL A 177 -19.80 1.20 0.54
CA VAL A 177 -19.37 2.60 0.40
C VAL A 177 -20.51 3.39 -0.23
N ALA A 178 -20.81 4.55 0.33
CA ALA A 178 -21.76 5.49 -0.23
C ALA A 178 -21.13 6.88 -0.29
N ILE A 179 -21.49 7.64 -1.32
CA ILE A 179 -21.21 9.05 -1.41
C ILE A 179 -22.50 9.76 -1.03
N LEU A 180 -22.44 10.50 0.07
CA LEU A 180 -23.59 11.18 0.65
C LEU A 180 -23.44 12.67 0.41
N ASP A 181 -24.55 13.38 0.29
CA ASP A 181 -24.56 14.84 0.31
C ASP A 181 -24.84 15.39 1.73
N ALA A 182 -25.07 16.69 1.84
CA ALA A 182 -25.24 17.32 3.15
C ALA A 182 -26.60 17.00 3.83
N ASP A 183 -27.52 16.42 3.08
CA ASP A 183 -28.89 16.12 3.52
C ASP A 183 -29.11 14.63 3.83
N ASP A 184 -28.12 13.76 3.53
CA ASP A 184 -28.05 12.34 3.85
C ASP A 184 -27.27 12.14 5.21
#